data_2c11c66a68a87b4df3557dcf76a3e52a
#
_entry.id   2c11c66a68a87b4df3557dcf76a3e52a
#
_cell.length_a   1.000
_cell.length_b   1.000
_cell.length_c   1.000
_cell.angle_alpha   90.00
_cell.angle_beta   90.00
_cell.angle_gamma   90.00
#
_symmetry.space_group_name_H-M   'P 1'
#
loop_
_entity.id
_entity.type
_entity.pdbx_description
1 polymer ?
#
loop_
_entity_poly.entity_id
_entity_poly.type
_entity_poly.pdbx_seq_one_letter_code
_entity_poly.pdbx_strand_id
1 'polypeptide(L)'
;MRFDELELEDEILDGLYDMNFQEMTPVQEHTIPVILEGRDIIGCAQTGTGKTAAYTLPLLNRLLLEGNEDNVIKSVIIVPTRELAQQIDQQFQGFSYYLPISTTVVYGGGDGKGWDVQKRGMLMGSDVVIATPGRMISHIQNSGIDLSHVECLILDEADRMLDMGFSEDIMKIVSYMPKERQTIMFSATLPPKIRELAKTILRNPAEVNIAISKPNEAIDQSAYVCYENQKLDIIREMFAEPTESKTIIFSSSKMKVKELAHTLKRMKLNVAAMHSDLEQAQREEVMLDFKNNKVSILVATDIVARGIDIEDIGLVINYDVPHDPEDYIHRIGRTARAAATGAAVTFVSEEEQGKFHAIEKFIERDIRKAELPASVGEGPKYAPDENRGRFGRGGRGGHGGSGRGGSGRGRGRGDKGDGGRSSRGDGDRNRDRRGDRERAAAAPAENGAGTPQAAPADNDHASGRGEGNRGTRDRKRNRNRGGNPQEGGATPPAN
;
A
#
# COMPACT_ATOMS: atom_id res chain seq x y z
N MET A 1 -12.90 20.64 -15.48
CA MET A 1 -13.43 21.50 -14.40
C MET A 1 -12.28 21.97 -13.52
N ARG A 2 -12.31 23.22 -13.05
CA ARG A 2 -11.26 23.76 -12.16
C ARG A 2 -11.70 23.63 -10.71
N PHE A 3 -10.73 23.61 -9.76
CA PHE A 3 -11.06 23.51 -8.33
C PHE A 3 -11.77 24.76 -7.79
N ASP A 4 -11.51 25.94 -8.36
CA ASP A 4 -12.20 27.20 -8.00
C ASP A 4 -13.68 27.27 -8.45
N GLU A 5 -14.16 26.29 -9.19
CA GLU A 5 -15.56 26.11 -9.54
C GLU A 5 -16.34 25.27 -8.48
N LEU A 6 -15.64 24.73 -7.47
CA LEU A 6 -16.23 23.98 -6.36
C LEU A 6 -16.49 24.90 -5.16
N GLU A 7 -17.47 24.55 -4.34
CA GLU A 7 -17.75 25.21 -3.07
C GLU A 7 -16.75 24.73 -1.98
N LEU A 8 -15.47 25.13 -2.14
CA LEU A 8 -14.41 24.91 -1.18
C LEU A 8 -14.02 26.25 -0.53
N GLU A 9 -13.63 26.20 0.74
CA GLU A 9 -13.14 27.38 1.47
C GLU A 9 -11.82 27.91 0.87
N ASP A 10 -11.63 29.23 0.94
CA ASP A 10 -10.51 29.92 0.30
C ASP A 10 -9.14 29.38 0.76
N GLU A 11 -8.99 29.01 2.04
CA GLU A 11 -7.74 28.46 2.59
C GLU A 11 -7.37 27.10 1.98
N ILE A 12 -8.33 26.31 1.53
CA ILE A 12 -8.10 25.06 0.81
C ILE A 12 -7.66 25.36 -0.62
N LEU A 13 -8.29 26.35 -1.27
CA LEU A 13 -7.90 26.80 -2.60
C LEU A 13 -6.48 27.37 -2.62
N ASP A 14 -6.07 28.08 -1.57
CA ASP A 14 -4.69 28.57 -1.40
C ASP A 14 -3.70 27.39 -1.30
N GLY A 15 -4.02 26.38 -0.51
CA GLY A 15 -3.20 25.16 -0.42
C GLY A 15 -3.08 24.42 -1.76
N LEU A 16 -4.17 24.32 -2.52
CA LEU A 16 -4.17 23.73 -3.86
C LEU A 16 -3.30 24.53 -4.84
N TYR A 17 -3.40 25.85 -4.79
CA TYR A 17 -2.62 26.74 -5.63
C TYR A 17 -1.11 26.57 -5.37
N ASP A 18 -0.70 26.54 -4.11
CA ASP A 18 0.70 26.36 -3.72
C ASP A 18 1.26 24.98 -4.11
N MET A 19 0.41 23.97 -4.11
CA MET A 19 0.73 22.62 -4.60
C MET A 19 0.62 22.48 -6.14
N ASN A 20 0.31 23.57 -6.86
CA ASN A 20 0.14 23.59 -8.33
C ASN A 20 -1.00 22.68 -8.84
N PHE A 21 -2.07 22.52 -8.06
CA PHE A 21 -3.29 21.85 -8.48
C PHE A 21 -4.24 22.87 -9.10
N GLN A 22 -4.46 22.82 -10.41
CA GLN A 22 -5.30 23.79 -11.14
C GLN A 22 -6.57 23.16 -11.71
N GLU A 23 -6.44 21.99 -12.33
CA GLU A 23 -7.53 21.30 -13.00
C GLU A 23 -7.81 19.96 -12.34
N MET A 24 -9.09 19.64 -12.23
CA MET A 24 -9.52 18.36 -11.67
C MET A 24 -9.32 17.21 -12.66
N THR A 25 -8.92 16.07 -12.13
CA THR A 25 -8.95 14.81 -12.87
C THR A 25 -10.40 14.30 -12.99
N PRO A 26 -10.69 13.40 -13.94
CA PRO A 26 -12.05 12.85 -14.08
C PRO A 26 -12.60 12.21 -12.80
N VAL A 27 -11.75 11.55 -11.98
CA VAL A 27 -12.21 10.98 -10.71
C VAL A 27 -12.61 12.09 -9.73
N GLN A 28 -11.86 13.17 -9.67
CA GLN A 28 -12.15 14.30 -8.80
C GLN A 28 -13.44 15.01 -9.21
N GLU A 29 -13.62 15.29 -10.50
CA GLU A 29 -14.83 15.92 -11.03
C GLU A 29 -16.13 15.16 -10.68
N HIS A 30 -16.07 13.82 -10.70
CA HIS A 30 -17.24 12.99 -10.44
C HIS A 30 -17.45 12.65 -8.97
N THR A 31 -16.41 12.71 -8.14
CA THR A 31 -16.50 12.24 -6.74
C THR A 31 -16.59 13.38 -5.75
N ILE A 32 -15.84 14.49 -5.94
CA ILE A 32 -15.80 15.60 -4.99
C ILE A 32 -17.20 16.17 -4.72
N PRO A 33 -18.02 16.50 -5.74
CA PRO A 33 -19.35 17.05 -5.48
C PRO A 33 -20.24 16.12 -4.65
N VAL A 34 -20.19 14.81 -4.95
CA VAL A 34 -20.98 13.79 -4.23
C VAL A 34 -20.53 13.65 -2.77
N ILE A 35 -19.22 13.77 -2.52
CA ILE A 35 -18.67 13.70 -1.16
C ILE A 35 -19.05 14.95 -0.37
N LEU A 36 -19.03 16.14 -0.98
CA LEU A 36 -19.47 17.39 -0.37
C LEU A 36 -20.95 17.34 0.01
N GLU A 37 -21.79 16.63 -0.75
CA GLU A 37 -23.21 16.37 -0.39
C GLU A 37 -23.36 15.46 0.85
N GLY A 38 -22.28 14.93 1.43
CA GLY A 38 -22.31 14.03 2.58
C GLY A 38 -22.75 12.60 2.26
N ARG A 39 -22.80 12.20 0.98
CA ARG A 39 -23.25 10.88 0.54
C ARG A 39 -22.10 9.86 0.62
N ASP A 40 -22.48 8.62 0.89
CA ASP A 40 -21.56 7.50 0.73
C ASP A 40 -21.22 7.27 -0.75
N ILE A 41 -19.98 6.86 -1.00
CA ILE A 41 -19.51 6.65 -2.38
C ILE A 41 -18.66 5.38 -2.54
N ILE A 42 -18.81 4.72 -3.68
CA ILE A 42 -17.88 3.72 -4.19
C ILE A 42 -17.24 4.30 -5.44
N GLY A 43 -15.96 4.67 -5.33
CA GLY A 43 -15.14 5.15 -6.42
C GLY A 43 -14.29 4.01 -7.00
N CYS A 44 -14.55 3.59 -8.24
CA CYS A 44 -13.68 2.66 -8.95
C CYS A 44 -12.73 3.46 -9.85
N ALA A 45 -11.45 3.56 -9.43
CA ALA A 45 -10.43 4.30 -10.17
C ALA A 45 -9.02 3.76 -9.84
N GLN A 46 -8.12 3.82 -10.81
CA GLN A 46 -6.74 3.34 -10.67
C GLN A 46 -5.89 4.23 -9.74
N THR A 47 -4.73 3.70 -9.30
CA THR A 47 -3.72 4.49 -8.61
C THR A 47 -3.13 5.55 -9.57
N GLY A 48 -2.85 6.75 -9.04
CA GLY A 48 -2.31 7.86 -9.84
C GLY A 48 -3.35 8.69 -10.59
N THR A 49 -4.65 8.41 -10.41
CA THR A 49 -5.74 9.22 -11.00
C THR A 49 -6.16 10.41 -10.14
N GLY A 50 -5.51 10.64 -8.99
CA GLY A 50 -5.85 11.74 -8.09
C GLY A 50 -6.89 11.42 -7.03
N LYS A 51 -7.13 10.13 -6.70
CA LYS A 51 -8.08 9.70 -5.65
C LYS A 51 -7.84 10.34 -4.30
N THR A 52 -6.59 10.49 -3.89
CA THR A 52 -6.25 11.08 -2.59
C THR A 52 -6.82 12.47 -2.45
N ALA A 53 -6.61 13.36 -3.41
CA ALA A 53 -7.20 14.69 -3.41
C ALA A 53 -8.74 14.63 -3.50
N ALA A 54 -9.29 13.65 -4.23
CA ALA A 54 -10.73 13.50 -4.40
C ALA A 54 -11.50 13.30 -3.09
N TYR A 55 -10.90 12.64 -2.09
CA TYR A 55 -11.53 12.50 -0.77
C TYR A 55 -10.95 13.44 0.29
N THR A 56 -9.68 13.84 0.16
CA THR A 56 -9.04 14.71 1.16
C THR A 56 -9.62 16.12 1.12
N LEU A 57 -9.82 16.70 -0.07
CA LEU A 57 -10.30 18.08 -0.20
C LEU A 57 -11.69 18.28 0.41
N PRO A 58 -12.72 17.48 0.06
CA PRO A 58 -14.03 17.61 0.70
C PRO A 58 -14.01 17.28 2.19
N LEU A 59 -13.14 16.37 2.64
CA LEU A 59 -12.93 16.09 4.05
C LEU A 59 -12.38 17.30 4.79
N LEU A 60 -11.36 17.96 4.26
CA LEU A 60 -10.79 19.18 4.82
C LEU A 60 -11.81 20.30 4.90
N ASN A 61 -12.59 20.47 3.84
CA ASN A 61 -13.66 21.49 3.78
C ASN A 61 -14.68 21.28 4.90
N ARG A 62 -15.12 20.05 5.10
CA ARG A 62 -16.05 19.74 6.17
C ARG A 62 -15.44 19.96 7.55
N LEU A 63 -14.22 19.50 7.80
CA LEU A 63 -13.55 19.67 9.09
C LEU A 63 -13.31 21.14 9.42
N LEU A 64 -13.02 21.98 8.42
CA LEU A 64 -12.86 23.41 8.61
C LEU A 64 -14.18 24.09 9.01
N LEU A 65 -15.29 23.75 8.34
CA LEU A 65 -16.60 24.31 8.61
C LEU A 65 -17.19 23.86 9.97
N GLU A 66 -16.98 22.60 10.35
CA GLU A 66 -17.55 22.03 11.57
C GLU A 66 -16.68 22.29 12.81
N GLY A 67 -15.36 22.46 12.63
CA GLY A 67 -14.39 22.58 13.71
C GLY A 67 -14.22 21.28 14.52
N ASN A 68 -13.34 21.30 15.52
CA ASN A 68 -13.14 20.18 16.46
C ASN A 68 -12.90 20.71 17.88
N GLU A 69 -13.88 21.33 18.47
CA GLU A 69 -13.80 21.90 19.83
C GLU A 69 -13.64 20.80 20.90
N ASP A 70 -14.19 19.61 20.66
CA ASP A 70 -14.15 18.48 21.61
C ASP A 70 -12.82 17.72 21.61
N ASN A 71 -11.91 18.00 20.68
CA ASN A 71 -10.65 17.28 20.49
C ASN A 71 -10.86 15.76 20.38
N VAL A 72 -11.75 15.34 19.50
CA VAL A 72 -12.08 13.93 19.23
C VAL A 72 -11.63 13.54 17.83
N ILE A 73 -11.54 12.24 17.56
CA ILE A 73 -11.25 11.73 16.21
C ILE A 73 -12.52 11.85 15.36
N LYS A 74 -12.50 12.76 14.40
CA LYS A 74 -13.62 13.00 13.48
C LYS A 74 -13.60 12.08 12.26
N SER A 75 -12.41 11.73 11.78
CA SER A 75 -12.25 10.98 10.55
C SER A 75 -11.17 9.92 10.62
N VAL A 76 -11.42 8.78 9.96
CA VAL A 76 -10.45 7.68 9.87
C VAL A 76 -10.27 7.26 8.42
N ILE A 77 -9.02 7.22 7.97
CA ILE A 77 -8.61 6.76 6.64
C ILE A 77 -7.86 5.44 6.82
N ILE A 78 -8.40 4.35 6.28
CA ILE A 78 -7.78 3.03 6.36
C ILE A 78 -7.15 2.69 5.01
N VAL A 79 -5.89 2.26 5.06
CA VAL A 79 -5.07 1.94 3.89
C VAL A 79 -4.29 0.64 4.07
N PRO A 80 -3.96 -0.08 2.98
CA PRO A 80 -3.31 -1.40 3.08
C PRO A 80 -1.86 -1.36 3.57
N THR A 81 -1.12 -0.26 3.31
CA THR A 81 0.33 -0.20 3.53
C THR A 81 0.74 1.05 4.28
N ARG A 82 1.89 0.96 4.93
CA ARG A 82 2.50 2.07 5.69
C ARG A 82 2.94 3.20 4.77
N GLU A 83 3.51 2.80 3.64
CA GLU A 83 4.03 3.69 2.62
C GLU A 83 2.89 4.56 2.06
N LEU A 84 1.72 3.96 1.81
CA LEU A 84 0.54 4.71 1.39
C LEU A 84 0.00 5.61 2.51
N ALA A 85 0.02 5.15 3.77
CA ALA A 85 -0.39 5.99 4.91
C ALA A 85 0.48 7.25 5.03
N GLN A 86 1.80 7.09 4.92
CA GLN A 86 2.75 8.22 4.96
C GLN A 86 2.56 9.16 3.76
N GLN A 87 2.26 8.62 2.60
CA GLN A 87 2.04 9.38 1.37
C GLN A 87 0.77 10.24 1.44
N ILE A 88 -0.31 9.65 1.95
CA ILE A 88 -1.56 10.38 2.18
C ILE A 88 -1.34 11.50 3.21
N ASP A 89 -0.62 11.22 4.29
CA ASP A 89 -0.29 12.22 5.30
C ASP A 89 0.50 13.40 4.71
N GLN A 90 1.51 13.13 3.89
CA GLN A 90 2.28 14.18 3.21
C GLN A 90 1.40 15.05 2.30
N GLN A 91 0.50 14.44 1.52
CA GLN A 91 -0.43 15.19 0.69
C GLN A 91 -1.44 15.97 1.54
N PHE A 92 -1.92 15.36 2.63
CA PHE A 92 -2.83 15.99 3.56
C PHE A 92 -2.20 17.23 4.18
N GLN A 93 -0.95 17.13 4.67
CA GLN A 93 -0.19 18.26 5.20
C GLN A 93 0.00 19.39 4.18
N GLY A 94 0.18 19.06 2.90
CA GLY A 94 0.24 20.05 1.83
C GLY A 94 -1.08 20.79 1.66
N PHE A 95 -2.18 20.07 1.49
CA PHE A 95 -3.52 20.66 1.31
C PHE A 95 -4.02 21.41 2.55
N SER A 96 -3.61 20.99 3.76
CA SER A 96 -4.03 21.59 5.03
C SER A 96 -3.03 22.60 5.60
N TYR A 97 -2.07 23.06 4.79
CA TYR A 97 -0.99 23.91 5.30
C TYR A 97 -1.48 25.20 5.99
N TYR A 98 -2.57 25.77 5.50
CA TYR A 98 -3.19 26.97 6.06
C TYR A 98 -4.35 26.67 7.03
N LEU A 99 -4.61 25.39 7.33
CA LEU A 99 -5.76 24.97 8.14
C LEU A 99 -5.32 24.49 9.53
N PRO A 100 -6.13 24.75 10.58
CA PRO A 100 -5.87 24.25 11.93
C PRO A 100 -6.32 22.79 12.09
N ILE A 101 -6.00 21.91 11.14
CA ILE A 101 -6.41 20.50 11.10
C ILE A 101 -5.22 19.61 11.39
N SER A 102 -5.38 18.69 12.32
CA SER A 102 -4.34 17.78 12.79
C SER A 102 -4.51 16.36 12.25
N THR A 103 -3.38 15.70 11.94
CA THR A 103 -3.35 14.29 11.51
C THR A 103 -2.51 13.43 12.44
N THR A 104 -2.87 12.17 12.56
CA THR A 104 -2.03 11.14 13.19
C THR A 104 -1.92 9.92 12.28
N VAL A 105 -0.69 9.55 11.94
CA VAL A 105 -0.42 8.36 11.11
C VAL A 105 -0.13 7.15 11.98
N VAL A 106 -0.85 6.05 11.72
CA VAL A 106 -0.89 4.85 12.58
C VAL A 106 -0.54 3.60 11.78
N TYR A 107 0.72 3.15 11.87
CA TYR A 107 1.19 1.94 11.20
C TYR A 107 2.17 1.15 12.06
N GLY A 108 2.30 -0.14 11.77
CA GLY A 108 3.16 -1.05 12.53
C GLY A 108 4.63 -1.00 12.06
N GLY A 109 5.55 -1.65 12.80
CA GLY A 109 6.96 -1.89 12.43
C GLY A 109 7.96 -0.88 12.93
N GLY A 110 7.55 0.08 13.74
CA GLY A 110 8.45 0.94 14.49
C GLY A 110 8.79 0.36 15.87
N ASP A 111 9.71 1.03 16.55
CA ASP A 111 10.05 0.79 17.97
C ASP A 111 8.90 1.19 18.91
N GLY A 112 9.10 0.98 20.21
CA GLY A 112 8.13 1.39 21.22
C GLY A 112 7.84 2.90 21.24
N LYS A 113 8.79 3.73 20.79
CA LYS A 113 8.61 5.19 20.71
C LYS A 113 7.56 5.56 19.65
N GLY A 114 7.58 4.87 18.49
CA GLY A 114 6.55 5.06 17.47
C GLY A 114 5.14 4.74 17.98
N TRP A 115 5.01 3.70 18.84
CA TRP A 115 3.74 3.38 19.48
C TRP A 115 3.23 4.53 20.36
N ASP A 116 4.09 5.08 21.22
CA ASP A 116 3.72 6.13 22.16
C ASP A 116 3.35 7.44 21.47
N VAL A 117 4.04 7.79 20.37
CA VAL A 117 3.71 8.97 19.56
C VAL A 117 2.32 8.80 18.92
N GLN A 118 2.05 7.67 18.26
CA GLN A 118 0.75 7.36 17.66
C GLN A 118 -0.37 7.40 18.69
N LYS A 119 -0.16 6.72 19.84
CA LYS A 119 -1.10 6.71 20.96
C LYS A 119 -1.40 8.13 21.46
N ARG A 120 -0.38 8.93 21.67
CA ARG A 120 -0.53 10.31 22.14
C ARG A 120 -1.32 11.17 21.16
N GLY A 121 -0.99 11.12 19.85
CA GLY A 121 -1.71 11.87 18.83
C GLY A 121 -3.21 11.55 18.83
N MET A 122 -3.56 10.26 18.84
CA MET A 122 -4.96 9.84 18.88
C MET A 122 -5.69 10.24 20.17
N LEU A 123 -5.02 10.14 21.33
CA LEU A 123 -5.62 10.52 22.63
C LEU A 123 -5.74 12.04 22.81
N MET A 124 -4.95 12.83 22.08
CA MET A 124 -5.08 14.29 22.03
C MET A 124 -6.22 14.75 21.10
N GLY A 125 -6.86 13.81 20.40
CA GLY A 125 -7.98 14.09 19.52
C GLY A 125 -7.56 14.67 18.17
N SER A 126 -6.63 13.98 17.47
CA SER A 126 -6.35 14.34 16.08
C SER A 126 -7.61 14.27 15.23
N ASP A 127 -7.86 15.30 14.42
CA ASP A 127 -9.04 15.39 13.55
C ASP A 127 -9.14 14.20 12.60
N VAL A 128 -7.98 13.79 12.05
CA VAL A 128 -7.89 12.69 11.10
C VAL A 128 -6.84 11.67 11.54
N VAL A 129 -7.24 10.40 11.55
CA VAL A 129 -6.33 9.26 11.76
C VAL A 129 -6.16 8.50 10.46
N ILE A 130 -4.92 8.39 9.97
CA ILE A 130 -4.57 7.62 8.77
C ILE A 130 -3.90 6.34 9.22
N ALA A 131 -4.51 5.18 8.96
CA ALA A 131 -4.10 3.95 9.63
C ALA A 131 -4.02 2.73 8.71
N THR A 132 -3.09 1.81 9.06
CA THR A 132 -3.15 0.43 8.57
C THR A 132 -4.00 -0.43 9.52
N PRO A 133 -4.80 -1.40 9.00
CA PRO A 133 -5.81 -2.10 9.80
C PRO A 133 -5.28 -2.73 11.09
N GLY A 134 -4.23 -3.56 10.99
CA GLY A 134 -3.72 -4.32 12.14
C GLY A 134 -3.17 -3.43 13.27
N ARG A 135 -2.53 -2.28 12.93
CA ARG A 135 -2.02 -1.34 13.95
C ARG A 135 -3.17 -0.57 14.60
N MET A 136 -4.15 -0.16 13.80
CA MET A 136 -5.34 0.52 14.33
C MET A 136 -6.08 -0.33 15.35
N ILE A 137 -6.34 -1.61 15.05
CA ILE A 137 -6.92 -2.57 16.00
C ILE A 137 -6.09 -2.69 17.27
N SER A 138 -4.76 -2.77 17.11
CA SER A 138 -3.86 -2.87 18.27
C SER A 138 -4.00 -1.66 19.21
N HIS A 139 -4.13 -0.45 18.67
CA HIS A 139 -4.35 0.75 19.47
C HIS A 139 -5.74 0.80 20.09
N ILE A 140 -6.79 0.46 19.37
CA ILE A 140 -8.16 0.37 19.91
C ILE A 140 -8.20 -0.56 21.11
N GLN A 141 -7.60 -1.75 20.99
CA GLN A 141 -7.63 -2.77 22.04
C GLN A 141 -6.76 -2.47 23.26
N ASN A 142 -5.57 -1.86 23.06
CA ASN A 142 -4.57 -1.72 24.11
C ASN A 142 -4.41 -0.28 24.62
N SER A 143 -4.98 0.71 23.94
CA SER A 143 -4.78 2.12 24.28
C SER A 143 -6.07 2.86 24.62
N GLY A 144 -7.23 2.20 24.53
CA GLY A 144 -8.52 2.83 24.85
C GLY A 144 -8.89 3.97 23.89
N ILE A 145 -8.54 3.83 22.63
CA ILE A 145 -8.88 4.84 21.60
C ILE A 145 -10.38 4.79 21.34
N ASP A 146 -11.02 5.95 21.45
CA ASP A 146 -12.44 6.14 21.19
C ASP A 146 -12.70 6.57 19.75
N LEU A 147 -13.55 5.80 19.05
CA LEU A 147 -14.00 6.08 17.69
C LEU A 147 -15.49 6.38 17.61
N SER A 148 -16.15 6.62 18.76
CA SER A 148 -17.59 6.87 18.82
C SER A 148 -18.01 8.21 18.20
N HIS A 149 -17.05 9.09 17.94
CA HIS A 149 -17.25 10.41 17.32
C HIS A 149 -16.84 10.47 15.84
N VAL A 150 -16.50 9.34 15.24
CA VAL A 150 -16.08 9.29 13.83
C VAL A 150 -17.28 9.54 12.92
N GLU A 151 -17.21 10.60 12.17
CA GLU A 151 -18.23 11.05 11.22
C GLU A 151 -17.91 10.66 9.77
N CYS A 152 -16.62 10.40 9.47
CA CYS A 152 -16.18 9.96 8.14
C CYS A 152 -15.22 8.79 8.22
N LEU A 153 -15.52 7.74 7.46
CA LEU A 153 -14.63 6.61 7.21
C LEU A 153 -14.24 6.58 5.75
N ILE A 154 -12.94 6.53 5.47
CA ILE A 154 -12.40 6.39 4.13
C ILE A 154 -11.63 5.08 4.05
N LEU A 155 -11.94 4.27 3.03
CA LEU A 155 -11.19 3.06 2.69
C LEU A 155 -10.53 3.29 1.33
N ASP A 156 -9.20 3.40 1.30
CA ASP A 156 -8.47 3.52 0.04
C ASP A 156 -7.73 2.22 -0.29
N GLU A 157 -7.69 1.86 -1.57
CA GLU A 157 -7.23 0.57 -2.08
C GLU A 157 -7.92 -0.62 -1.38
N ALA A 158 -9.27 -0.59 -1.32
CA ALA A 158 -10.07 -1.59 -0.60
C ALA A 158 -9.88 -3.02 -1.14
N ASP A 159 -9.77 -3.20 -2.46
CA ASP A 159 -9.45 -4.48 -3.11
C ASP A 159 -8.16 -5.08 -2.54
N ARG A 160 -7.14 -4.26 -2.42
CA ARG A 160 -5.86 -4.68 -1.90
C ARG A 160 -5.91 -5.05 -0.43
N MET A 161 -6.69 -4.32 0.37
CA MET A 161 -6.88 -4.70 1.78
C MET A 161 -7.52 -6.09 1.90
N LEU A 162 -8.47 -6.43 1.03
CA LEU A 162 -9.08 -7.76 1.01
C LEU A 162 -8.11 -8.84 0.55
N ASP A 163 -7.29 -8.58 -0.46
CA ASP A 163 -6.25 -9.51 -0.94
C ASP A 163 -5.21 -9.81 0.14
N MET A 164 -4.91 -8.84 0.99
CA MET A 164 -4.02 -9.00 2.14
C MET A 164 -4.69 -9.67 3.35
N GLY A 165 -5.99 -9.98 3.26
CA GLY A 165 -6.73 -10.67 4.31
C GLY A 165 -7.29 -9.77 5.41
N PHE A 166 -7.31 -8.45 5.23
CA PHE A 166 -7.77 -7.49 6.25
C PHE A 166 -9.28 -7.33 6.35
N SER A 167 -10.06 -8.18 5.69
CA SER A 167 -11.54 -8.09 5.72
C SER A 167 -12.12 -8.10 7.14
N GLU A 168 -11.67 -9.03 7.97
CA GLU A 168 -12.11 -9.13 9.37
C GLU A 168 -11.64 -7.94 10.21
N ASP A 169 -10.43 -7.47 9.95
CA ASP A 169 -9.86 -6.31 10.63
C ASP A 169 -10.65 -5.03 10.33
N ILE A 170 -11.00 -4.80 9.07
CA ILE A 170 -11.83 -3.67 8.65
C ILE A 170 -13.18 -3.72 9.35
N MET A 171 -13.86 -4.86 9.31
CA MET A 171 -15.16 -5.02 9.96
C MET A 171 -15.09 -4.79 11.46
N LYS A 172 -14.00 -5.22 12.10
CA LYS A 172 -13.76 -4.98 13.51
C LYS A 172 -13.56 -3.49 13.82
N ILE A 173 -12.75 -2.77 13.04
CA ILE A 173 -12.57 -1.32 13.20
C ILE A 173 -13.91 -0.61 13.04
N VAL A 174 -14.67 -0.94 11.98
CA VAL A 174 -15.99 -0.38 11.71
C VAL A 174 -16.97 -0.59 12.87
N SER A 175 -16.87 -1.71 13.60
CA SER A 175 -17.75 -2.00 14.75
C SER A 175 -17.58 -1.05 15.95
N TYR A 176 -16.46 -0.31 16.02
CA TYR A 176 -16.21 0.70 17.04
C TYR A 176 -16.69 2.11 16.67
N MET A 177 -17.16 2.29 15.43
CA MET A 177 -17.61 3.57 14.89
C MET A 177 -19.14 3.70 14.89
N PRO A 178 -19.69 4.92 14.88
CA PRO A 178 -21.12 5.15 14.71
C PRO A 178 -21.65 4.51 13.43
N LYS A 179 -22.90 4.06 13.47
CA LYS A 179 -23.60 3.59 12.26
C LYS A 179 -23.90 4.74 11.31
N GLU A 180 -24.21 5.89 11.88
CA GLU A 180 -24.46 7.11 11.13
C GLU A 180 -23.15 7.86 10.94
N ARG A 181 -22.57 7.68 9.78
CA ARG A 181 -21.35 8.33 9.30
C ARG A 181 -21.37 8.33 7.79
N GLN A 182 -20.58 9.18 7.18
CA GLN A 182 -20.24 9.07 5.77
C GLN A 182 -19.18 8.01 5.57
N THR A 183 -19.35 7.15 4.57
CA THR A 183 -18.34 6.15 4.23
C THR A 183 -17.94 6.28 2.76
N ILE A 184 -16.65 6.48 2.51
CA ILE A 184 -16.05 6.67 1.20
C ILE A 184 -15.16 5.46 0.92
N MET A 185 -15.42 4.72 -0.15
CA MET A 185 -14.62 3.57 -0.53
C MET A 185 -14.02 3.78 -1.92
N PHE A 186 -12.70 3.78 -2.01
CA PHE A 186 -11.98 3.72 -3.28
C PHE A 186 -11.34 2.34 -3.48
N SER A 187 -11.46 1.85 -4.69
CA SER A 187 -10.89 0.57 -5.13
C SER A 187 -10.47 0.67 -6.59
N ALA A 188 -9.44 -0.05 -7.00
CA ALA A 188 -9.10 -0.14 -8.42
C ALA A 188 -10.06 -1.10 -9.15
N THR A 189 -10.63 -2.07 -8.42
CA THR A 189 -11.50 -3.11 -8.96
C THR A 189 -12.70 -3.36 -8.06
N LEU A 190 -13.78 -3.93 -8.60
CA LEU A 190 -15.01 -4.23 -7.86
C LEU A 190 -15.39 -5.72 -7.96
N PRO A 191 -14.53 -6.65 -7.52
CA PRO A 191 -14.86 -8.07 -7.47
C PRO A 191 -16.02 -8.32 -6.48
N PRO A 192 -16.65 -9.51 -6.52
CA PRO A 192 -17.79 -9.84 -5.65
C PRO A 192 -17.53 -9.58 -4.16
N LYS A 193 -16.33 -9.86 -3.68
CA LYS A 193 -15.95 -9.64 -2.26
C LYS A 193 -15.98 -8.15 -1.88
N ILE A 194 -15.49 -7.26 -2.76
CA ILE A 194 -15.55 -5.81 -2.53
C ILE A 194 -17.00 -5.33 -2.52
N ARG A 195 -17.84 -5.84 -3.44
CA ARG A 195 -19.27 -5.50 -3.45
C ARG A 195 -20.00 -6.00 -2.19
N GLU A 196 -19.62 -7.13 -1.63
CA GLU A 196 -20.15 -7.62 -0.34
C GLU A 196 -19.72 -6.74 0.83
N LEU A 197 -18.45 -6.37 0.88
CA LEU A 197 -17.94 -5.43 1.90
C LEU A 197 -18.69 -4.09 1.78
N ALA A 198 -18.78 -3.54 0.59
CA ALA A 198 -19.49 -2.28 0.33
C ALA A 198 -20.95 -2.32 0.80
N LYS A 199 -21.69 -3.37 0.47
CA LYS A 199 -23.09 -3.55 0.95
C LYS A 199 -23.23 -3.58 2.46
N THR A 200 -22.17 -4.01 3.16
CA THR A 200 -22.20 -4.13 4.63
C THR A 200 -21.90 -2.81 5.33
N ILE A 201 -21.01 -1.99 4.76
CA ILE A 201 -20.48 -0.81 5.45
C ILE A 201 -20.97 0.53 4.88
N LEU A 202 -21.46 0.58 3.63
CA LEU A 202 -21.97 1.78 3.00
C LEU A 202 -23.51 1.82 3.01
N ARG A 203 -24.06 3.04 2.99
CA ARG A 203 -25.49 3.32 2.99
C ARG A 203 -25.88 4.02 1.70
N ASN A 204 -26.59 3.31 0.83
CA ASN A 204 -27.06 3.83 -0.47
C ASN A 204 -25.98 4.63 -1.24
N PRO A 205 -24.81 4.03 -1.48
CA PRO A 205 -23.69 4.75 -2.04
C PRO A 205 -23.94 5.17 -3.48
N ALA A 206 -23.37 6.31 -3.87
CA ALA A 206 -23.19 6.64 -5.27
C ALA A 206 -22.05 5.79 -5.83
N GLU A 207 -22.27 5.14 -6.97
CA GLU A 207 -21.21 4.40 -7.68
C GLU A 207 -20.62 5.29 -8.78
N VAL A 208 -19.34 5.62 -8.64
CA VAL A 208 -18.55 6.33 -9.64
C VAL A 208 -17.54 5.36 -10.24
N ASN A 209 -17.82 4.92 -11.44
CA ASN A 209 -16.93 4.06 -12.20
C ASN A 209 -16.19 4.92 -13.23
N ILE A 210 -14.98 5.32 -12.91
CA ILE A 210 -14.06 5.82 -13.92
C ILE A 210 -13.54 4.58 -14.63
N ALA A 211 -13.92 4.43 -15.88
CA ALA A 211 -13.55 3.26 -16.69
C ALA A 211 -12.12 2.85 -16.38
N ILE A 212 -11.90 1.55 -16.10
CA ILE A 212 -10.55 1.00 -15.98
C ILE A 212 -9.84 1.47 -17.24
N SER A 213 -9.06 2.52 -17.09
CA SER A 213 -8.39 3.09 -18.25
C SER A 213 -7.53 1.96 -18.79
N LYS A 214 -7.70 1.68 -20.06
CA LYS A 214 -6.70 0.92 -20.82
C LYS A 214 -5.35 1.44 -20.34
N PRO A 215 -4.32 0.58 -20.22
CA PRO A 215 -3.00 1.04 -19.80
C PRO A 215 -2.70 2.35 -20.50
N ASN A 216 -2.19 3.34 -19.79
CA ASN A 216 -1.89 4.65 -20.34
C ASN A 216 -1.21 4.45 -21.70
N GLU A 217 -1.79 5.00 -22.77
CA GLU A 217 -1.28 4.85 -24.14
C GLU A 217 0.17 5.35 -24.28
N ALA A 218 0.61 6.20 -23.36
CA ALA A 218 1.99 6.67 -23.27
C ALA A 218 2.99 5.59 -22.78
N ILE A 219 2.52 4.39 -22.38
CA ILE A 219 3.39 3.28 -22.00
C ILE A 219 3.65 2.38 -23.21
N ASP A 220 4.91 2.35 -23.69
CA ASP A 220 5.34 1.36 -24.68
C ASP A 220 5.48 -0.01 -24.00
N GLN A 221 4.63 -0.95 -24.38
CA GLN A 221 4.57 -2.28 -23.80
C GLN A 221 5.15 -3.32 -24.74
N SER A 222 6.09 -4.13 -24.23
CA SER A 222 6.67 -5.24 -24.96
C SER A 222 6.87 -6.47 -24.07
N ALA A 223 6.96 -7.63 -24.69
CA ALA A 223 7.20 -8.89 -23.99
C ALA A 223 8.28 -9.70 -24.69
N TYR A 224 9.19 -10.28 -23.92
CA TYR A 224 10.13 -11.30 -24.36
C TYR A 224 9.62 -12.68 -23.98
N VAL A 225 9.32 -13.50 -24.98
CA VAL A 225 8.98 -14.91 -24.77
C VAL A 225 10.29 -15.69 -24.66
N CYS A 226 10.65 -16.14 -23.46
CA CYS A 226 11.97 -16.66 -23.16
C CYS A 226 11.91 -17.85 -22.19
N TYR A 227 12.99 -18.62 -22.13
CA TYR A 227 13.18 -19.60 -21.08
C TYR A 227 13.62 -18.91 -19.77
N GLU A 228 13.33 -19.53 -18.62
CA GLU A 228 13.65 -18.95 -17.30
C GLU A 228 15.14 -18.59 -17.16
N ASN A 229 16.03 -19.44 -17.70
CA ASN A 229 17.47 -19.21 -17.68
C ASN A 229 17.94 -18.07 -18.60
N GLN A 230 17.15 -17.64 -19.56
CA GLN A 230 17.47 -16.54 -20.48
C GLN A 230 17.14 -15.16 -19.90
N LYS A 231 16.28 -15.07 -18.89
CA LYS A 231 15.82 -13.78 -18.32
C LYS A 231 16.98 -12.90 -17.86
N LEU A 232 18.00 -13.47 -17.21
CA LEU A 232 19.18 -12.71 -16.76
C LEU A 232 20.07 -12.23 -17.92
N ASP A 233 20.17 -13.01 -18.98
CA ASP A 233 20.95 -12.62 -20.15
C ASP A 233 20.27 -11.49 -20.93
N ILE A 234 18.93 -11.51 -21.01
CA ILE A 234 18.15 -10.39 -21.54
C ILE A 234 18.39 -9.12 -20.73
N ILE A 235 18.34 -9.20 -19.39
CA ILE A 235 18.65 -8.05 -18.51
C ILE A 235 20.07 -7.54 -18.76
N ARG A 236 21.04 -8.42 -18.93
CA ARG A 236 22.43 -8.03 -19.20
C ARG A 236 22.54 -7.22 -20.49
N GLU A 237 21.87 -7.64 -21.55
CA GLU A 237 21.82 -6.90 -22.82
C GLU A 237 21.08 -5.56 -22.67
N MET A 238 19.95 -5.53 -21.96
CA MET A 238 19.19 -4.30 -21.73
C MET A 238 19.98 -3.22 -20.97
N PHE A 239 20.87 -3.63 -20.09
CA PHE A 239 21.72 -2.74 -19.27
C PHE A 239 23.18 -2.75 -19.70
N ALA A 240 23.48 -3.17 -20.94
CA ALA A 240 24.83 -3.10 -21.50
C ALA A 240 25.30 -1.65 -21.66
N GLU A 241 24.37 -0.75 -21.95
CA GLU A 241 24.60 0.69 -21.97
C GLU A 241 23.99 1.34 -20.72
N PRO A 242 24.66 2.34 -20.13
CA PRO A 242 24.11 3.07 -18.98
C PRO A 242 22.79 3.76 -19.35
N THR A 243 21.75 3.53 -18.57
CA THR A 243 20.50 4.26 -18.67
C THR A 243 20.41 5.31 -17.56
N GLU A 244 20.00 6.53 -17.91
CA GLU A 244 19.77 7.60 -16.92
C GLU A 244 18.42 7.45 -16.19
N SER A 245 17.51 6.66 -16.76
CA SER A 245 16.17 6.50 -16.23
C SER A 245 16.12 5.47 -15.09
N LYS A 246 15.30 5.76 -14.06
CA LYS A 246 14.99 4.82 -12.99
C LYS A 246 14.27 3.59 -13.54
N THR A 247 14.64 2.43 -13.02
CA THR A 247 14.03 1.15 -13.39
C THR A 247 13.46 0.45 -12.16
N ILE A 248 12.24 -0.08 -12.27
CA ILE A 248 11.69 -1.03 -11.29
C ILE A 248 11.58 -2.41 -11.92
N ILE A 249 12.08 -3.43 -11.23
CA ILE A 249 11.97 -4.84 -11.63
C ILE A 249 11.07 -5.56 -10.63
N PHE A 250 9.93 -6.04 -11.08
CA PHE A 250 8.99 -6.80 -10.27
C PHE A 250 9.27 -8.29 -10.34
N SER A 251 9.32 -8.94 -9.18
CA SER A 251 9.46 -10.39 -9.09
C SER A 251 8.47 -10.99 -8.09
N SER A 252 8.07 -12.24 -8.33
CA SER A 252 6.97 -12.93 -7.66
C SER A 252 7.24 -13.27 -6.18
N SER A 253 8.51 -13.32 -5.75
CA SER A 253 8.84 -13.71 -4.39
C SER A 253 10.04 -12.97 -3.81
N LYS A 254 10.03 -12.80 -2.47
CA LYS A 254 11.16 -12.17 -1.75
C LYS A 254 12.50 -12.88 -1.94
N MET A 255 12.49 -14.19 -2.15
CA MET A 255 13.71 -14.95 -2.40
C MET A 255 14.29 -14.62 -3.77
N LYS A 256 13.44 -14.61 -4.81
CA LYS A 256 13.85 -14.19 -6.16
C LYS A 256 14.34 -12.74 -6.17
N VAL A 257 13.67 -11.83 -5.43
CA VAL A 257 14.10 -10.42 -5.31
C VAL A 257 15.53 -10.33 -4.76
N LYS A 258 15.84 -11.06 -3.67
CA LYS A 258 17.18 -11.08 -3.07
C LYS A 258 18.22 -11.62 -4.03
N GLU A 259 17.94 -12.74 -4.68
CA GLU A 259 18.82 -13.42 -5.61
C GLU A 259 19.09 -12.57 -6.86
N LEU A 260 18.02 -12.00 -7.44
CA LEU A 260 18.12 -11.13 -8.59
C LEU A 260 18.93 -9.87 -8.27
N ALA A 261 18.62 -9.18 -7.17
CA ALA A 261 19.35 -7.99 -6.76
C ALA A 261 20.85 -8.30 -6.48
N HIS A 262 21.16 -9.46 -5.87
CA HIS A 262 22.53 -9.90 -5.66
C HIS A 262 23.25 -10.13 -7.00
N THR A 263 22.59 -10.80 -7.94
CA THR A 263 23.15 -11.07 -9.27
C THR A 263 23.40 -9.79 -10.05
N LEU A 264 22.46 -8.84 -10.05
CA LEU A 264 22.61 -7.55 -10.72
C LEU A 264 23.73 -6.70 -10.09
N LYS A 265 23.88 -6.73 -8.77
CA LYS A 265 25.03 -6.10 -8.08
C LYS A 265 26.39 -6.69 -8.53
N ARG A 266 26.45 -8.01 -8.73
CA ARG A 266 27.66 -8.65 -9.27
C ARG A 266 27.98 -8.23 -10.70
N MET A 267 26.96 -7.85 -11.47
CA MET A 267 27.10 -7.25 -12.81
C MET A 267 27.49 -5.77 -12.75
N LYS A 268 27.78 -5.23 -11.55
CA LYS A 268 28.14 -3.82 -11.27
C LYS A 268 27.02 -2.82 -11.56
N LEU A 269 25.78 -3.27 -11.58
CA LEU A 269 24.61 -2.38 -11.68
C LEU A 269 24.29 -1.78 -10.31
N ASN A 270 23.81 -0.54 -10.32
CA ASN A 270 23.42 0.17 -9.09
C ASN A 270 21.99 -0.23 -8.66
N VAL A 271 21.88 -1.26 -7.80
CA VAL A 271 20.63 -1.97 -7.50
C VAL A 271 20.36 -1.99 -6.00
N ALA A 272 19.11 -1.78 -5.62
CA ALA A 272 18.59 -2.09 -4.29
C ALA A 272 17.46 -3.12 -4.35
N ALA A 273 17.30 -3.90 -3.26
CA ALA A 273 16.21 -4.86 -3.09
C ALA A 273 15.16 -4.30 -2.14
N MET A 274 13.87 -4.50 -2.46
CA MET A 274 12.75 -4.09 -1.63
C MET A 274 11.80 -5.28 -1.40
N HIS A 275 11.77 -5.81 -0.18
CA HIS A 275 10.98 -6.99 0.18
C HIS A 275 10.52 -6.96 1.64
N SER A 276 9.60 -7.85 2.02
CA SER A 276 8.97 -7.88 3.34
C SER A 276 9.92 -8.16 4.52
N ASP A 277 11.11 -8.73 4.27
CA ASP A 277 12.07 -9.02 5.34
C ASP A 277 12.92 -7.80 5.74
N LEU A 278 12.85 -6.69 5.01
CA LEU A 278 13.51 -5.45 5.42
C LEU A 278 12.77 -4.81 6.58
N GLU A 279 13.52 -4.31 7.54
CA GLU A 279 12.99 -3.43 8.59
C GLU A 279 12.50 -2.10 7.99
N GLN A 280 11.60 -1.42 8.70
CA GLN A 280 10.97 -0.20 8.18
C GLN A 280 12.02 0.88 7.85
N ALA A 281 12.98 1.12 8.74
CA ALA A 281 14.06 2.07 8.50
C ALA A 281 14.86 1.75 7.22
N GLN A 282 15.14 0.47 6.98
CA GLN A 282 15.83 0.03 5.77
C GLN A 282 14.99 0.26 4.49
N ARG A 283 13.66 0.07 4.57
CA ARG A 283 12.77 0.36 3.44
C ARG A 283 12.76 1.84 3.11
N GLU A 284 12.65 2.68 4.14
CA GLU A 284 12.65 4.13 4.01
C GLU A 284 13.98 4.62 3.42
N GLU A 285 15.12 4.07 3.87
CA GLU A 285 16.44 4.36 3.32
C GLU A 285 16.54 3.97 1.84
N VAL A 286 16.14 2.74 1.48
CA VAL A 286 16.15 2.27 0.07
C VAL A 286 15.25 3.15 -0.80
N MET A 287 14.09 3.53 -0.29
CA MET A 287 13.17 4.42 -1.02
C MET A 287 13.74 5.81 -1.22
N LEU A 288 14.35 6.37 -0.18
CA LEU A 288 15.01 7.68 -0.25
C LEU A 288 16.18 7.67 -1.24
N ASP A 289 17.00 6.62 -1.19
CA ASP A 289 18.12 6.45 -2.11
C ASP A 289 17.67 6.29 -3.57
N PHE A 290 16.55 5.59 -3.80
CA PHE A 290 15.96 5.46 -5.12
C PHE A 290 15.31 6.78 -5.60
N LYS A 291 14.60 7.51 -4.73
CA LYS A 291 14.07 8.84 -5.04
C LYS A 291 15.18 9.82 -5.42
N ASN A 292 16.28 9.80 -4.69
CA ASN A 292 17.43 10.69 -4.88
C ASN A 292 18.44 10.25 -5.96
N ASN A 293 18.09 9.29 -6.82
CA ASN A 293 18.96 8.76 -7.89
C ASN A 293 20.29 8.13 -7.41
N LYS A 294 20.42 7.83 -6.09
CA LYS A 294 21.57 7.08 -5.58
C LYS A 294 21.50 5.60 -5.97
N VAL A 295 20.30 5.09 -6.19
CA VAL A 295 19.99 3.77 -6.72
C VAL A 295 19.22 3.96 -8.01
N SER A 296 19.65 3.30 -9.10
CA SER A 296 18.99 3.39 -10.41
C SER A 296 18.02 2.25 -10.68
N ILE A 297 18.20 1.10 -10.06
CA ILE A 297 17.38 -0.10 -10.25
C ILE A 297 16.83 -0.57 -8.91
N LEU A 298 15.51 -0.64 -8.79
CA LEU A 298 14.82 -1.20 -7.63
C LEU A 298 14.24 -2.57 -7.98
N VAL A 299 14.67 -3.64 -7.31
CA VAL A 299 14.06 -4.97 -7.45
C VAL A 299 13.08 -5.18 -6.29
N ALA A 300 11.82 -5.43 -6.60
CA ALA A 300 10.78 -5.45 -5.58
C ALA A 300 9.71 -6.53 -5.79
N THR A 301 9.03 -6.90 -4.70
CA THR A 301 7.77 -7.67 -4.76
C THR A 301 6.58 -6.73 -4.85
N ASP A 302 5.45 -7.20 -5.39
CA ASP A 302 4.21 -6.42 -5.52
C ASP A 302 3.76 -5.78 -4.20
N ILE A 303 3.80 -6.54 -3.09
CA ILE A 303 3.31 -6.10 -1.79
C ILE A 303 4.01 -4.82 -1.31
N VAL A 304 5.30 -4.69 -1.58
CA VAL A 304 6.11 -3.58 -1.08
C VAL A 304 6.22 -2.45 -2.09
N ALA A 305 6.18 -2.77 -3.38
CA ALA A 305 6.28 -1.77 -4.44
C ALA A 305 4.95 -1.09 -4.79
N ARG A 306 3.83 -1.60 -4.31
CA ARG A 306 2.53 -0.93 -4.41
C ARG A 306 2.43 0.19 -3.38
N GLY A 307 1.79 1.28 -3.75
CA GLY A 307 1.72 2.49 -2.90
C GLY A 307 3.00 3.33 -2.92
N ILE A 308 3.99 2.97 -3.73
CA ILE A 308 5.18 3.79 -3.93
C ILE A 308 4.85 4.89 -4.93
N ASP A 309 4.92 6.12 -4.49
CA ASP A 309 4.87 7.29 -5.35
C ASP A 309 6.29 7.71 -5.69
N ILE A 310 6.75 7.26 -6.84
CA ILE A 310 8.02 7.67 -7.41
C ILE A 310 7.71 8.18 -8.79
N GLU A 311 8.11 9.39 -9.03
CA GLU A 311 8.14 10.02 -10.33
C GLU A 311 9.40 9.58 -11.10
N ASP A 312 9.42 9.80 -12.40
CA ASP A 312 10.57 9.56 -13.28
C ASP A 312 11.01 8.09 -13.44
N ILE A 313 10.09 7.13 -13.28
CA ILE A 313 10.39 5.75 -13.64
C ILE A 313 10.25 5.62 -15.16
N GLY A 314 11.39 5.47 -15.85
CA GLY A 314 11.39 5.30 -17.31
C GLY A 314 11.10 3.87 -17.75
N LEU A 315 11.46 2.87 -16.92
CA LEU A 315 11.33 1.46 -17.28
C LEU A 315 10.75 0.62 -16.15
N VAL A 316 9.73 -0.15 -16.47
CA VAL A 316 9.18 -1.21 -15.62
C VAL A 316 9.47 -2.57 -16.23
N ILE A 317 10.10 -3.47 -15.48
CA ILE A 317 10.34 -4.85 -15.93
C ILE A 317 9.52 -5.79 -15.05
N ASN A 318 8.61 -6.55 -15.65
CA ASN A 318 7.99 -7.70 -15.02
C ASN A 318 8.90 -8.91 -15.24
N TYR A 319 9.78 -9.22 -14.28
CA TYR A 319 10.64 -10.39 -14.31
C TYR A 319 9.84 -11.69 -14.28
N ASP A 320 8.76 -11.71 -13.51
CA ASP A 320 7.73 -12.74 -13.51
C ASP A 320 6.38 -12.12 -13.91
N VAL A 321 5.61 -12.85 -14.72
CA VAL A 321 4.24 -12.44 -15.08
C VAL A 321 3.38 -12.38 -13.82
N PRO A 322 2.69 -11.27 -13.54
CA PRO A 322 1.82 -11.17 -12.37
C PRO A 322 0.71 -12.23 -12.39
N HIS A 323 0.20 -12.58 -11.22
CA HIS A 323 -0.85 -13.58 -11.07
C HIS A 323 -2.17 -13.07 -11.61
N ASP A 324 -2.48 -11.82 -11.29
CA ASP A 324 -3.72 -11.16 -11.65
C ASP A 324 -3.46 -10.09 -12.72
N PRO A 325 -4.33 -10.00 -13.74
CA PRO A 325 -4.20 -8.99 -14.79
C PRO A 325 -4.20 -7.55 -14.26
N GLU A 326 -4.90 -7.30 -13.16
CA GLU A 326 -4.96 -6.00 -12.50
C GLU A 326 -3.59 -5.59 -11.94
N ASP A 327 -2.84 -6.55 -11.39
CA ASP A 327 -1.47 -6.32 -10.93
C ASP A 327 -0.54 -5.87 -12.05
N TYR A 328 -0.77 -6.38 -13.28
CA TYR A 328 -0.03 -5.93 -14.45
C TYR A 328 -0.20 -4.42 -14.67
N ILE A 329 -1.43 -3.94 -14.65
CA ILE A 329 -1.73 -2.52 -14.83
C ILE A 329 -1.12 -1.69 -13.69
N HIS A 330 -1.22 -2.16 -12.46
CA HIS A 330 -0.63 -1.49 -11.30
C HIS A 330 0.90 -1.41 -11.36
N ARG A 331 1.57 -2.45 -11.90
CA ARG A 331 3.03 -2.44 -12.08
C ARG A 331 3.44 -1.47 -13.17
N ILE A 332 2.85 -1.57 -14.38
CA ILE A 332 3.23 -0.71 -15.48
C ILE A 332 2.82 0.74 -15.25
N GLY A 333 1.75 0.99 -14.48
CA GLY A 333 1.33 2.33 -14.03
C GLY A 333 2.32 3.02 -13.07
N ARG A 334 3.49 2.41 -12.77
CA ARG A 334 4.59 3.10 -12.09
C ARG A 334 5.39 3.98 -13.04
N THR A 335 5.27 3.78 -14.34
CA THR A 335 5.87 4.63 -15.39
C THR A 335 4.83 5.47 -16.11
N ALA A 336 5.26 6.39 -16.97
CA ALA A 336 4.42 7.29 -17.75
C ALA A 336 3.44 8.13 -16.91
N ARG A 337 3.91 8.68 -15.79
CA ARG A 337 3.17 9.64 -14.95
C ARG A 337 3.46 11.07 -15.41
N ALA A 338 2.54 12.00 -15.11
CA ALA A 338 2.70 13.43 -15.35
C ALA A 338 3.12 13.77 -16.81
N ALA A 339 2.44 13.19 -17.81
CA ALA A 339 2.68 13.40 -19.25
C ALA A 339 4.05 12.92 -19.79
N ALA A 340 4.83 12.15 -19.01
CA ALA A 340 6.04 11.49 -19.48
C ALA A 340 5.72 10.20 -20.24
N THR A 341 6.58 9.82 -21.19
CA THR A 341 6.53 8.51 -21.85
C THR A 341 7.27 7.48 -21.01
N GLY A 342 6.82 6.23 -21.01
CA GLY A 342 7.45 5.16 -20.25
C GLY A 342 7.46 3.84 -21.01
N ALA A 343 8.33 2.92 -20.58
CA ALA A 343 8.42 1.60 -21.16
C ALA A 343 8.10 0.52 -20.12
N ALA A 344 7.40 -0.53 -20.56
CA ALA A 344 7.12 -1.71 -19.78
C ALA A 344 7.54 -2.97 -20.53
N VAL A 345 8.39 -3.78 -19.92
CA VAL A 345 8.89 -5.03 -20.50
C VAL A 345 8.46 -6.19 -19.63
N THR A 346 7.92 -7.25 -20.24
CA THR A 346 7.49 -8.45 -19.49
C THR A 346 8.23 -9.68 -20.02
N PHE A 347 8.86 -10.43 -19.12
CA PHE A 347 9.44 -11.74 -19.47
C PHE A 347 8.38 -12.82 -19.28
N VAL A 348 8.17 -13.59 -20.32
CA VAL A 348 7.12 -14.61 -20.37
C VAL A 348 7.75 -15.97 -20.57
N SER A 349 7.83 -16.76 -19.49
CA SER A 349 8.31 -18.15 -19.58
C SER A 349 7.24 -19.07 -20.17
N GLU A 350 7.62 -20.29 -20.56
CA GLU A 350 6.67 -21.28 -21.10
C GLU A 350 5.49 -21.52 -20.16
N GLU A 351 5.75 -21.56 -18.85
CA GLU A 351 4.72 -21.80 -17.84
C GLU A 351 3.80 -20.59 -17.61
N GLU A 352 4.26 -19.39 -17.95
CA GLU A 352 3.57 -18.13 -17.72
C GLU A 352 2.74 -17.63 -18.91
N GLN A 353 2.86 -18.27 -20.08
CA GLN A 353 2.15 -17.84 -21.30
C GLN A 353 0.63 -17.74 -21.10
N GLY A 354 0.04 -18.69 -20.37
CA GLY A 354 -1.39 -18.67 -20.09
C GLY A 354 -1.83 -17.49 -19.22
N LYS A 355 -1.00 -17.07 -18.26
CA LYS A 355 -1.25 -15.88 -17.43
C LYS A 355 -1.09 -14.61 -18.26
N PHE A 356 -0.05 -14.56 -19.08
CA PHE A 356 0.21 -13.41 -19.94
C PHE A 356 -0.92 -13.21 -20.98
N HIS A 357 -1.42 -14.29 -21.56
CA HIS A 357 -2.60 -14.22 -22.44
C HIS A 357 -3.86 -13.72 -21.71
N ALA A 358 -4.06 -14.10 -20.44
CA ALA A 358 -5.15 -13.54 -19.63
C ALA A 358 -5.01 -12.02 -19.43
N ILE A 359 -3.78 -11.51 -19.29
CA ILE A 359 -3.49 -10.07 -19.24
C ILE A 359 -3.85 -9.41 -20.56
N GLU A 360 -3.39 -9.92 -21.71
CA GLU A 360 -3.72 -9.37 -23.03
C GLU A 360 -5.22 -9.30 -23.26
N LYS A 361 -5.93 -10.35 -22.86
CA LYS A 361 -7.39 -10.40 -22.94
C LYS A 361 -8.06 -9.37 -22.02
N PHE A 362 -7.52 -9.15 -20.83
CA PHE A 362 -8.06 -8.19 -19.87
C PHE A 362 -7.87 -6.74 -20.33
N ILE A 363 -6.70 -6.42 -20.90
CA ILE A 363 -6.41 -5.07 -21.43
C ILE A 363 -6.98 -4.85 -22.85
N GLU A 364 -7.61 -5.89 -23.42
CA GLU A 364 -8.16 -5.88 -24.80
C GLU A 364 -7.13 -5.48 -25.87
N ARG A 365 -5.87 -5.81 -25.65
CA ARG A 365 -4.76 -5.44 -26.54
C ARG A 365 -3.69 -6.53 -26.55
N ASP A 366 -3.23 -6.90 -27.75
CA ASP A 366 -2.04 -7.73 -27.91
C ASP A 366 -0.78 -6.91 -27.61
N ILE A 367 0.07 -7.42 -26.74
CA ILE A 367 1.36 -6.82 -26.41
C ILE A 367 2.40 -7.32 -27.42
N ARG A 368 3.19 -6.41 -27.97
CA ARG A 368 4.26 -6.71 -28.92
C ARG A 368 5.24 -7.73 -28.33
N LYS A 369 5.43 -8.89 -29.01
CA LYS A 369 6.47 -9.86 -28.67
C LYS A 369 7.77 -9.41 -29.35
N ALA A 370 8.71 -8.96 -28.54
CA ALA A 370 10.02 -8.52 -29.01
C ALA A 370 10.90 -9.74 -29.34
N GLU A 371 11.73 -9.59 -30.35
CA GLU A 371 12.75 -10.58 -30.68
C GLU A 371 13.82 -10.64 -29.59
N LEU A 372 14.27 -11.84 -29.25
CA LEU A 372 15.36 -12.01 -28.30
C LEU A 372 16.67 -11.48 -28.90
N PRO A 373 17.54 -10.85 -28.08
CA PRO A 373 18.87 -10.49 -28.52
C PRO A 373 19.62 -11.70 -29.10
N ALA A 374 20.38 -11.52 -30.16
CA ALA A 374 21.10 -12.61 -30.83
C ALA A 374 22.06 -13.36 -29.88
N SER A 375 22.59 -12.67 -28.87
CA SER A 375 23.46 -13.24 -27.82
C SER A 375 22.71 -14.20 -26.87
N VAL A 376 21.41 -14.09 -26.76
CA VAL A 376 20.57 -14.91 -25.85
C VAL A 376 20.09 -16.19 -26.53
N GLY A 377 20.01 -16.18 -27.88
CA GLY A 377 19.52 -17.31 -28.67
C GLY A 377 17.99 -17.34 -28.83
N GLU A 378 17.47 -18.47 -29.34
CA GLU A 378 16.04 -18.62 -29.60
C GLU A 378 15.27 -18.93 -28.32
N GLY A 379 14.10 -18.33 -28.19
CA GLY A 379 13.14 -18.61 -27.10
C GLY A 379 12.04 -19.59 -27.49
N PRO A 380 11.16 -19.93 -26.57
CA PRO A 380 10.01 -20.77 -26.84
C PRO A 380 9.00 -20.04 -27.73
N LYS A 381 8.20 -20.78 -28.47
CA LYS A 381 7.09 -20.20 -29.25
C LYS A 381 5.99 -19.71 -28.31
N TYR A 382 5.39 -18.58 -28.63
CA TYR A 382 4.20 -18.10 -27.93
C TYR A 382 2.97 -18.90 -28.38
N ALA A 383 2.52 -19.84 -27.53
CA ALA A 383 1.40 -20.73 -27.77
C ALA A 383 0.61 -20.96 -26.46
N PRO A 384 -0.13 -19.94 -25.96
CA PRO A 384 -0.76 -19.96 -24.63
C PRO A 384 -1.83 -21.06 -24.46
N ASP A 385 -2.47 -21.50 -25.55
CA ASP A 385 -3.53 -22.53 -25.50
C ASP A 385 -2.99 -23.96 -25.47
N GLU A 386 -1.83 -24.24 -26.04
CA GLU A 386 -1.22 -25.57 -26.07
C GLU A 386 -0.72 -25.99 -24.68
N ASN A 387 -0.36 -25.06 -23.82
CA ASN A 387 0.18 -25.33 -22.46
C ASN A 387 -0.91 -25.59 -21.40
N ARG A 388 -2.18 -25.29 -21.65
CA ARG A 388 -3.28 -25.59 -20.71
C ARG A 388 -3.46 -27.10 -20.46
N GLY A 389 -2.97 -27.97 -21.34
CA GLY A 389 -3.07 -29.43 -21.24
C GLY A 389 -1.92 -30.14 -20.53
N ARG A 390 -0.73 -29.50 -20.44
CA ARG A 390 0.50 -30.18 -19.95
C ARG A 390 0.64 -30.20 -18.43
N PHE A 391 0.16 -29.19 -17.73
CA PHE A 391 0.31 -29.04 -16.27
C PHE A 391 -0.90 -29.48 -15.45
N GLY A 392 -2.04 -29.83 -16.08
CA GLY A 392 -3.28 -30.31 -15.40
C GLY A 392 -3.36 -31.84 -15.17
N ARG A 393 -2.39 -32.63 -15.58
CA ARG A 393 -2.44 -34.10 -15.54
C ARG A 393 -1.41 -34.80 -14.66
N GLY A 394 -0.94 -34.17 -13.62
CA GLY A 394 -0.11 -34.77 -12.58
C GLY A 394 -0.88 -35.10 -11.33
N GLY A 395 -1.59 -36.23 -11.29
CA GLY A 395 -2.17 -36.69 -10.03
C GLY A 395 -3.39 -37.55 -10.12
N ARG A 396 -3.35 -38.68 -10.87
CA ARG A 396 -4.16 -39.88 -10.58
C ARG A 396 -3.52 -41.09 -11.27
N GLY A 397 -2.49 -41.61 -10.63
CA GLY A 397 -1.98 -42.95 -10.91
C GLY A 397 -2.97 -43.99 -10.34
N GLY A 398 -3.89 -44.44 -11.17
CA GLY A 398 -4.72 -45.62 -10.88
C GLY A 398 -3.96 -46.87 -11.28
N HIS A 399 -3.63 -47.72 -10.35
CA HIS A 399 -3.25 -49.12 -10.58
C HIS A 399 -4.35 -49.85 -11.33
N GLY A 400 -4.10 -50.19 -12.57
CA GLY A 400 -4.92 -51.11 -13.36
C GLY A 400 -4.23 -52.46 -13.43
N GLY A 401 -4.67 -53.40 -12.58
CA GLY A 401 -4.31 -54.78 -12.65
C GLY A 401 -5.13 -55.50 -13.76
N SER A 402 -4.41 -56.11 -14.68
CA SER A 402 -4.96 -57.04 -15.69
C SER A 402 -5.44 -58.33 -15.04
N GLY A 403 -6.66 -58.76 -15.33
CA GLY A 403 -7.19 -60.05 -14.97
C GLY A 403 -8.25 -60.48 -15.97
N ARG A 404 -7.90 -61.53 -16.73
CA ARG A 404 -8.72 -62.22 -17.71
C ARG A 404 -9.86 -63.05 -17.07
N GLY A 405 -11.00 -63.07 -17.70
CA GLY A 405 -11.76 -64.30 -18.03
C GLY A 405 -12.77 -64.83 -17.02
N GLY A 406 -13.98 -65.07 -17.49
CA GLY A 406 -14.85 -66.01 -16.88
C GLY A 406 -16.35 -65.67 -16.98
N SER A 407 -16.99 -66.26 -17.99
CA SER A 407 -18.42 -66.37 -18.18
C SER A 407 -19.08 -67.14 -17.05
N GLY A 408 -20.29 -66.74 -16.60
CA GLY A 408 -21.12 -67.56 -15.71
C GLY A 408 -22.49 -66.94 -15.45
N ARG A 409 -23.47 -67.50 -16.09
CA ARG A 409 -24.91 -67.30 -15.88
C ARG A 409 -25.32 -67.81 -14.49
N GLY A 410 -26.23 -67.14 -13.81
CA GLY A 410 -26.90 -67.66 -12.66
C GLY A 410 -28.01 -66.73 -12.16
N ARG A 411 -29.26 -67.17 -12.43
CA ARG A 411 -30.51 -66.62 -11.88
C ARG A 411 -30.66 -67.04 -10.41
N GLY A 412 -31.27 -66.21 -9.59
CA GLY A 412 -31.78 -66.65 -8.28
C GLY A 412 -32.47 -65.51 -7.54
N ARG A 413 -33.73 -65.63 -7.44
CA ARG A 413 -34.78 -64.94 -6.70
C ARG A 413 -34.65 -65.11 -5.18
N GLY A 414 -35.32 -64.22 -4.47
CA GLY A 414 -35.94 -64.43 -3.13
C GLY A 414 -35.16 -63.73 -2.03
N ASP A 415 -35.71 -63.12 -1.14
CA ASP A 415 -36.99 -62.77 -0.55
C ASP A 415 -36.71 -62.34 0.89
N LYS A 416 -37.38 -61.31 1.33
CA LYS A 416 -37.82 -60.93 2.68
C LYS A 416 -37.08 -61.34 3.96
N GLY A 417 -37.12 -60.33 4.88
CA GLY A 417 -37.19 -60.48 6.34
C GLY A 417 -36.28 -59.57 7.03
N ASP A 418 -36.70 -58.43 7.56
CA ASP A 418 -37.47 -58.12 8.78
C ASP A 418 -36.69 -58.46 10.06
N GLY A 419 -36.58 -57.47 10.94
CA GLY A 419 -36.47 -57.68 12.37
C GLY A 419 -35.21 -57.32 13.05
N GLY A 420 -35.17 -56.19 13.72
CA GLY A 420 -35.26 -56.23 15.18
C GLY A 420 -34.03 -55.74 15.95
N ARG A 421 -34.20 -54.60 16.51
CA ARG A 421 -33.93 -54.17 17.91
C ARG A 421 -32.65 -54.58 18.65
N SER A 422 -32.06 -53.51 19.15
CA SER A 422 -31.71 -53.22 20.59
C SER A 422 -30.40 -53.78 21.12
N SER A 423 -29.68 -52.96 21.70
CA SER A 423 -29.42 -52.60 23.10
C SER A 423 -27.95 -52.54 23.47
N ARG A 424 -27.64 -51.47 24.08
CA ARG A 424 -26.86 -51.23 25.31
C ARG A 424 -25.69 -52.18 25.64
N GLY A 425 -24.57 -51.54 26.00
CA GLY A 425 -23.59 -52.18 26.87
C GLY A 425 -22.35 -51.36 27.09
N ASP A 426 -22.35 -50.70 28.19
CA ASP A 426 -21.25 -50.17 29.02
C ASP A 426 -20.05 -51.10 29.15
N GLY A 427 -18.90 -50.51 29.50
CA GLY A 427 -17.80 -51.24 30.12
C GLY A 427 -16.44 -50.64 29.79
N ASP A 428 -15.97 -49.65 30.41
CA ASP A 428 -15.09 -49.43 31.55
C ASP A 428 -13.97 -50.48 31.80
N ARG A 429 -12.77 -49.98 31.98
CA ARG A 429 -11.57 -50.48 32.69
C ARG A 429 -10.29 -50.34 31.89
N ASN A 430 -9.47 -49.28 32.20
CA ASN A 430 -8.51 -49.18 33.28
C ASN A 430 -7.33 -50.17 33.23
N ARG A 431 -6.10 -49.68 33.13
CA ARG A 431 -4.83 -50.02 33.80
C ARG A 431 -3.63 -49.43 33.10
N ASP A 432 -3.03 -48.41 33.68
CA ASP A 432 -1.87 -48.42 34.58
C ASP A 432 -0.62 -49.15 34.09
N ARG A 433 0.47 -48.40 34.05
CA ARG A 433 1.85 -48.61 34.59
C ARG A 433 2.73 -47.45 34.10
N ARG A 434 3.06 -46.50 34.98
CA ARG A 434 4.11 -46.43 36.03
C ARG A 434 5.53 -46.70 35.55
N GLY A 435 6.37 -45.70 35.83
CA GLY A 435 7.83 -45.71 35.89
C GLY A 435 8.37 -44.30 36.02
N ASP A 436 8.31 -43.74 37.09
CA ASP A 436 9.12 -43.20 38.19
C ASP A 436 10.63 -43.09 37.89
N ARG A 437 11.18 -41.90 38.16
CA ARG A 437 12.24 -41.54 39.13
C ARG A 437 12.66 -40.10 38.90
N GLU A 438 12.29 -39.26 39.85
CA GLU A 438 12.97 -38.81 41.09
C GLU A 438 14.09 -37.80 40.83
N ARG A 439 13.80 -36.59 41.31
CA ARG A 439 14.33 -35.81 42.43
C ARG A 439 15.63 -35.06 42.10
N ALA A 440 15.81 -33.83 42.43
CA ALA A 440 15.64 -33.22 43.74
C ALA A 440 15.58 -31.70 43.67
N ALA A 441 14.80 -31.20 44.61
CA ALA A 441 14.69 -29.81 45.05
C ALA A 441 15.89 -29.38 45.90
N ALA A 442 16.16 -28.07 45.93
CA ALA A 442 16.52 -27.33 47.13
C ALA A 442 16.59 -25.83 46.84
N ALA A 443 15.71 -25.07 47.44
CA ALA A 443 15.95 -23.74 48.02
C ALA A 443 16.07 -23.95 49.55
N PRO A 444 16.36 -22.95 50.41
CA PRO A 444 16.77 -21.55 50.28
C PRO A 444 17.92 -21.17 51.29
N ALA A 445 18.35 -19.90 51.29
CA ALA A 445 18.75 -19.09 52.48
C ALA A 445 19.42 -17.80 51.98
N GLU A 446 18.88 -16.71 52.18
CA GLU A 446 18.91 -15.64 53.17
C GLU A 446 20.29 -15.11 53.57
N ASN A 447 20.31 -13.79 53.60
CA ASN A 447 21.07 -12.86 54.43
C ASN A 447 22.34 -12.24 53.90
N GLY A 448 22.29 -10.91 53.89
CA GLY A 448 23.37 -10.07 54.34
C GLY A 448 23.40 -8.68 53.73
N ALA A 449 22.69 -7.81 54.35
CA ALA A 449 22.82 -6.38 54.58
C ALA A 449 24.19 -5.74 54.30
N GLY A 450 24.17 -4.51 53.79
CA GLY A 450 25.32 -3.62 53.83
C GLY A 450 25.23 -2.44 52.88
N THR A 451 24.46 -1.43 53.17
CA THR A 451 24.72 -0.02 52.91
C THR A 451 25.46 0.55 54.13
N PRO A 452 26.09 1.73 54.16
CA PRO A 452 26.05 2.88 53.26
C PRO A 452 27.39 3.67 53.12
N GLN A 453 27.26 4.90 52.65
CA GLN A 453 28.13 6.09 52.79
C GLN A 453 28.96 6.43 51.54
N ALA A 454 28.68 7.51 50.94
CA ALA A 454 28.81 8.96 51.22
C ALA A 454 30.06 9.54 50.54
N ALA A 455 29.81 10.64 49.81
CA ALA A 455 30.76 11.57 49.20
C ALA A 455 31.80 12.13 50.23
N PRO A 456 32.83 12.84 49.81
CA PRO A 456 32.78 14.24 49.40
C PRO A 456 33.73 14.58 48.23
N ALA A 457 33.46 15.59 47.45
CA ALA A 457 33.67 17.04 47.63
C ALA A 457 35.13 17.53 47.52
N ASP A 458 35.21 18.59 46.79
CA ASP A 458 36.23 19.69 46.83
C ASP A 458 37.42 19.53 45.88
N ASN A 459 37.73 20.46 45.15
CA ASN A 459 38.07 21.89 45.18
C ASN A 459 38.91 22.15 43.93
N ASP A 460 38.96 23.18 43.29
CA ASP A 460 38.96 24.64 43.41
C ASP A 460 39.90 25.25 42.39
N HIS A 461 39.64 26.44 42.11
CA HIS A 461 40.44 27.57 41.56
C HIS A 461 40.26 27.88 40.07
N ALA A 462 39.67 28.94 39.85
CA ALA A 462 39.81 30.35 40.08
C ALA A 462 40.15 31.11 38.82
N SER A 463 39.32 32.02 38.57
CA SER A 463 39.45 33.48 38.43
C SER A 463 39.66 34.04 37.02
N GLY A 464 38.82 35.02 36.74
CA GLY A 464 39.05 35.96 35.65
C GLY A 464 37.83 36.85 35.39
N ARG A 465 37.80 37.95 36.11
CA ARG A 465 36.88 39.10 36.06
C ARG A 465 36.89 39.79 34.68
N GLY A 466 35.76 40.40 34.34
CA GLY A 466 35.68 41.45 33.30
C GLY A 466 34.24 41.94 33.13
N GLU A 467 33.88 42.95 33.91
CA GLU A 467 32.77 43.89 33.82
C GLU A 467 32.55 44.37 32.38
N GLY A 468 31.35 44.55 31.90
CA GLY A 468 30.45 45.67 32.07
C GLY A 468 30.02 46.18 30.72
N ASN A 469 28.80 46.30 30.39
CA ASN A 469 28.10 47.58 30.28
C ASN A 469 26.69 47.46 29.74
N ARG A 470 25.82 48.19 30.40
CA ARG A 470 24.42 48.44 30.08
C ARG A 470 24.31 49.39 28.87
N GLY A 471 23.27 49.21 28.07
CA GLY A 471 22.88 50.19 27.06
C GLY A 471 21.46 49.96 26.53
N THR A 472 20.51 50.41 27.29
CA THR A 472 19.13 50.76 26.88
C THR A 472 19.13 51.93 25.89
N ARG A 473 18.23 51.88 24.90
CA ARG A 473 17.46 53.02 24.30
C ARG A 473 16.67 52.51 23.10
N ASP A 474 15.36 52.41 23.25
CA ASP A 474 14.31 53.41 23.02
C ASP A 474 14.08 53.80 21.54
N ARG A 475 12.85 53.43 21.12
CA ARG A 475 11.86 54.13 20.28
C ARG A 475 12.35 55.08 19.19
N LYS A 476 11.83 54.89 17.96
CA LYS A 476 10.95 55.92 17.34
C LYS A 476 10.18 55.44 16.13
N ARG A 477 8.86 55.54 16.23
CA ARG A 477 7.88 55.68 15.12
C ARG A 477 8.31 56.84 14.23
N ASN A 478 8.12 56.70 12.91
CA ASN A 478 7.73 57.84 12.10
C ASN A 478 6.81 57.45 10.96
N ARG A 479 5.58 57.93 11.06
CA ARG A 479 4.64 58.12 9.94
C ARG A 479 5.14 59.36 9.19
N ASN A 480 5.15 59.35 7.86
CA ASN A 480 4.67 60.50 7.12
C ASN A 480 4.18 60.16 5.72
N ARG A 481 3.09 60.77 5.45
CA ARG A 481 2.23 60.89 4.26
C ARG A 481 2.95 61.64 3.13
N GLY A 482 2.49 61.34 1.88
CA GLY A 482 2.08 62.43 0.98
C GLY A 482 2.80 62.48 -0.36
N GLY A 483 2.02 62.40 -1.41
CA GLY A 483 2.32 63.17 -2.63
C GLY A 483 2.47 62.42 -3.92
N ASN A 484 1.39 62.18 -4.63
CA ASN A 484 1.29 62.18 -6.09
C ASN A 484 1.26 63.67 -6.56
N PRO A 485 1.60 64.09 -7.79
CA PRO A 485 1.06 63.60 -9.05
C PRO A 485 1.92 63.75 -10.34
N GLN A 486 1.37 63.14 -11.42
CA GLN A 486 1.27 63.62 -12.83
C GLN A 486 2.40 63.36 -13.86
N GLU A 487 1.95 62.68 -14.87
CA GLU A 487 1.89 62.97 -16.33
C GLU A 487 3.08 62.69 -17.25
N GLY A 488 2.68 62.06 -18.39
CA GLY A 488 3.39 62.04 -19.66
C GLY A 488 3.73 60.64 -20.15
N GLY A 489 3.01 59.95 -20.96
CA GLY A 489 2.55 60.25 -22.32
C GLY A 489 3.55 59.80 -23.35
N ALA A 490 3.35 58.60 -24.00
CA ALA A 490 3.55 58.38 -25.40
C ALA A 490 3.51 56.88 -25.79
N THR A 491 2.62 56.56 -26.64
CA THR A 491 2.47 55.31 -27.41
C THR A 491 3.24 55.32 -28.74
N PRO A 492 3.17 54.25 -29.60
CA PRO A 492 4.25 53.32 -30.00
C PRO A 492 4.81 53.58 -31.41
N PRO A 493 5.56 52.70 -32.06
CA PRO A 493 4.94 51.86 -33.04
C PRO A 493 5.48 50.42 -33.25
N ALA A 494 4.64 49.68 -33.92
CA ALA A 494 4.74 48.39 -34.50
C ALA A 494 6.02 48.06 -35.31
N ASN A 495 6.45 46.78 -35.19
CA ASN A 495 6.56 45.88 -36.35
C ASN A 495 6.42 44.44 -35.87
#